data_04a87527c8b578d71316d44b3e4671f3
#
_entry.id   04a87527c8b578d71316d44b3e4671f3
#
_cell.length_a   1.000
_cell.length_b   1.000
_cell.length_c   1.000
_cell.angle_alpha   90.00
_cell.angle_beta   90.00
_cell.angle_gamma   90.00
#
_symmetry.space_group_name_H-M   'P 1'
#
loop_
_entity.id
_entity.type
_entity.pdbx_description
1 polymer ?
#
loop_
_entity_poly.entity_id
_entity_poly.type
_entity_poly.pdbx_seq_one_letter_code
_entity_poly.pdbx_strand_id
1 'polypeptide(L)'
;MSQQKTKNSLINWDLVTVNPNNKNWNWKDLFFFWGINIQSIIGFSLIASLYVVYSLNSFVVLFGTVLGALLVFLFSNLIGKPSQKFGLPFVVILRSSLGVRGAKFFGLFRGLVGIFMFGIQTYFLSKAIGYCLLYTSPSPRDLYRS
;
A
#
# COMPACT_ATOMS: atom_id res chain seq x y z
N MET A 1 23.60 26.78 -17.92
CA MET A 1 22.87 25.94 -18.86
C MET A 1 21.39 26.22 -18.67
N SER A 2 20.80 26.97 -19.63
CA SER A 2 19.40 27.39 -19.55
C SER A 2 18.50 26.19 -19.77
N GLN A 3 17.66 25.86 -18.79
CA GLN A 3 16.58 24.90 -18.95
C GLN A 3 15.60 25.47 -19.99
N GLN A 4 15.61 24.87 -21.14
CA GLN A 4 14.63 25.13 -22.18
C GLN A 4 13.28 24.64 -21.70
N LYS A 5 12.47 25.56 -21.20
CA LYS A 5 11.10 25.37 -20.75
C LYS A 5 10.22 25.03 -21.95
N THR A 6 10.32 23.80 -22.44
CA THR A 6 9.44 23.32 -23.50
C THR A 6 8.02 23.20 -22.93
N LYS A 7 7.20 24.12 -23.41
CA LYS A 7 5.77 24.29 -23.12
C LYS A 7 4.94 23.15 -23.75
N ASN A 8 5.25 21.91 -23.47
CA ASN A 8 4.46 20.74 -23.86
C ASN A 8 3.63 20.28 -22.68
N SER A 9 2.43 20.84 -22.56
CA SER A 9 1.42 20.51 -21.52
C SER A 9 0.93 19.05 -21.54
N LEU A 10 1.49 18.22 -22.43
CA LEU A 10 1.12 16.81 -22.61
C LEU A 10 2.16 15.81 -22.06
N ILE A 11 3.30 16.31 -21.55
CA ILE A 11 4.33 15.43 -20.97
C ILE A 11 4.01 15.25 -19.49
N ASN A 12 3.55 14.07 -19.13
CA ASN A 12 3.42 13.66 -17.72
C ASN A 12 4.78 13.11 -17.26
N TRP A 13 5.46 13.85 -16.41
CA TRP A 13 6.78 13.50 -15.86
C TRP A 13 6.74 12.24 -15.01
N ASP A 14 5.59 11.88 -14.42
CA ASP A 14 5.41 10.66 -13.64
C ASP A 14 5.47 9.39 -14.49
N LEU A 15 5.36 9.54 -15.82
CA LEU A 15 5.44 8.43 -16.78
C LEU A 15 6.80 8.32 -17.47
N VAL A 16 7.73 9.23 -17.16
CA VAL A 16 9.08 9.22 -17.71
C VAL A 16 9.95 8.24 -16.92
N THR A 17 10.75 7.46 -17.63
CA THR A 17 11.71 6.53 -17.00
C THR A 17 12.75 7.30 -16.20
N VAL A 18 13.04 6.84 -15.00
CA VAL A 18 14.07 7.43 -14.14
C VAL A 18 15.45 7.16 -14.72
N ASN A 19 16.28 8.19 -14.84
CA ASN A 19 17.67 8.05 -15.29
C ASN A 19 18.41 7.11 -14.31
N PRO A 20 19.15 6.10 -14.79
CA PRO A 20 19.92 5.20 -13.94
C PRO A 20 20.86 5.89 -12.95
N ASN A 21 21.41 7.05 -13.31
CA ASN A 21 22.31 7.85 -12.47
C ASN A 21 21.60 8.53 -11.29
N ASN A 22 20.27 8.63 -11.31
CA ASN A 22 19.46 9.24 -10.26
C ASN A 22 18.85 8.20 -9.30
N LYS A 23 19.29 6.94 -9.36
CA LYS A 23 18.83 5.88 -8.45
C LYS A 23 19.60 5.97 -7.13
N ASN A 24 19.03 6.68 -6.16
CA ASN A 24 19.66 6.91 -4.85
C ASN A 24 19.13 5.99 -3.75
N TRP A 25 18.10 5.19 -4.03
CA TRP A 25 17.50 4.31 -3.03
C TRP A 25 18.37 3.08 -2.77
N ASN A 26 18.70 2.89 -1.49
CA ASN A 26 19.42 1.72 -1.00
C ASN A 26 18.42 0.68 -0.47
N TRP A 27 18.90 -0.53 -0.15
CA TRP A 27 18.08 -1.59 0.42
C TRP A 27 17.43 -1.19 1.75
N LYS A 28 18.08 -0.35 2.56
CA LYS A 28 17.55 0.19 3.81
C LYS A 28 16.31 1.07 3.58
N ASP A 29 16.37 1.93 2.58
CA ASP A 29 15.24 2.81 2.23
C ASP A 29 14.02 2.01 1.80
N LEU A 30 14.23 0.94 1.02
CA LEU A 30 13.18 0.00 0.63
C LEU A 30 12.63 -0.76 1.83
N PHE A 31 13.48 -1.20 2.75
CA PHE A 31 13.05 -1.91 3.96
C PHE A 31 12.15 -1.03 4.83
N PHE A 32 12.54 0.20 5.10
CA PHE A 32 11.73 1.13 5.88
C PHE A 32 10.43 1.53 5.16
N PHE A 33 10.51 1.78 3.86
CA PHE A 33 9.33 2.09 3.05
C PHE A 33 8.28 0.95 3.10
N TRP A 34 8.71 -0.29 2.89
CA TRP A 34 7.82 -1.43 2.96
C TRP A 34 7.38 -1.74 4.39
N GLY A 35 8.25 -1.55 5.38
CA GLY A 35 7.92 -1.71 6.79
C GLY A 35 6.73 -0.85 7.21
N ILE A 36 6.69 0.41 6.77
CA ILE A 36 5.56 1.32 7.01
C ILE A 36 4.30 0.86 6.25
N ASN A 37 4.45 0.38 5.02
CA ASN A 37 3.31 -0.02 4.20
C ASN A 37 2.65 -1.34 4.65
N ILE A 38 3.38 -2.23 5.33
CA ILE A 38 2.85 -3.49 5.87
C ILE A 38 1.92 -3.24 7.06
N GLN A 39 2.09 -2.14 7.80
CA GLN A 39 1.24 -1.79 8.94
C GLN A 39 -0.15 -1.36 8.44
N SER A 40 -1.04 -2.32 8.31
CA SER A 40 -2.43 -2.10 7.90
C SER A 40 -3.39 -2.60 8.98
N ILE A 41 -4.26 -1.72 9.46
CA ILE A 41 -5.32 -2.09 10.42
C ILE A 41 -6.22 -3.19 9.84
N ILE A 42 -6.47 -3.15 8.52
CA ILE A 42 -7.23 -4.18 7.81
C ILE A 42 -6.51 -5.53 7.89
N GLY A 43 -5.20 -5.56 7.67
CA GLY A 43 -4.39 -6.77 7.75
C GLY A 43 -4.45 -7.41 9.14
N PHE A 44 -4.31 -6.61 10.18
CA PHE A 44 -4.44 -7.08 11.57
C PHE A 44 -5.84 -7.62 11.86
N SER A 45 -6.90 -6.93 11.40
CA SER A 45 -8.28 -7.37 11.59
C SER A 45 -8.57 -8.67 10.85
N LEU A 46 -8.03 -8.86 9.64
CA LEU A 46 -8.17 -10.12 8.90
C LEU A 46 -7.51 -11.28 9.64
N ILE A 47 -6.27 -11.12 10.12
CA ILE A 47 -5.58 -12.15 10.89
C ILE A 47 -6.33 -12.45 12.18
N ALA A 48 -6.79 -11.44 12.91
CA ALA A 48 -7.59 -11.63 14.11
C ALA A 48 -8.90 -12.39 13.82
N SER A 49 -9.55 -12.13 12.69
CA SER A 49 -10.77 -12.86 12.31
C SER A 49 -10.54 -14.36 12.07
N LEU A 50 -9.36 -14.75 11.60
CA LEU A 50 -9.01 -16.17 11.41
C LEU A 50 -9.03 -16.92 12.75
N TYR A 51 -8.63 -16.27 13.85
CA TYR A 51 -8.68 -16.85 15.19
C TYR A 51 -10.09 -16.83 15.79
N VAL A 52 -10.78 -15.69 15.70
CA VAL A 52 -12.04 -15.45 16.39
C VAL A 52 -13.23 -16.09 15.66
N VAL A 53 -13.30 -15.93 14.34
CA VAL A 53 -14.45 -16.38 13.55
C VAL A 53 -14.28 -17.83 13.09
N TYR A 54 -13.08 -18.20 12.64
CA TYR A 54 -12.81 -19.53 12.10
C TYR A 54 -12.18 -20.50 13.10
N SER A 55 -11.84 -20.03 14.30
CA SER A 55 -11.21 -20.84 15.37
C SER A 55 -10.02 -21.68 14.90
N LEU A 56 -9.23 -21.12 13.96
CA LEU A 56 -8.08 -21.81 13.39
C LEU A 56 -6.94 -21.92 14.40
N ASN A 57 -6.24 -23.04 14.34
CA ASN A 57 -5.06 -23.25 15.17
C ASN A 57 -3.93 -22.28 14.76
N SER A 58 -3.20 -21.76 15.76
CA SER A 58 -2.09 -20.82 15.57
C SER A 58 -1.03 -21.33 14.58
N PHE A 59 -0.73 -22.62 14.57
CA PHE A 59 0.21 -23.22 13.63
C PHE A 59 -0.28 -23.11 12.17
N VAL A 60 -1.57 -23.33 11.92
CA VAL A 60 -2.17 -23.23 10.59
C VAL A 60 -2.12 -21.79 10.08
N VAL A 61 -2.47 -20.83 10.95
CA VAL A 61 -2.44 -19.40 10.59
C VAL A 61 -1.01 -18.94 10.31
N LEU A 62 -0.06 -19.33 11.16
CA LEU A 62 1.35 -18.97 11.00
C LEU A 62 1.94 -19.57 9.72
N PHE A 63 1.70 -20.85 9.48
CA PHE A 63 2.17 -21.53 8.26
C PHE A 63 1.57 -20.91 6.99
N GLY A 64 0.25 -20.64 7.01
CA GLY A 64 -0.45 -19.99 5.91
C GLY A 64 0.08 -18.58 5.61
N THR A 65 0.36 -17.78 6.65
CA THR A 65 0.92 -16.43 6.49
C THR A 65 2.35 -16.46 5.93
N VAL A 66 3.19 -17.38 6.39
CA VAL A 66 4.56 -17.55 5.87
C VAL A 66 4.52 -17.98 4.40
N LEU A 67 3.66 -18.95 4.06
CA LEU A 67 3.51 -19.44 2.68
C LEU A 67 2.96 -18.34 1.77
N GLY A 68 1.96 -17.58 2.23
CA GLY A 68 1.44 -16.41 1.52
C GLY A 68 2.50 -15.33 1.30
N ALA A 69 3.28 -15.02 2.33
CA ALA A 69 4.38 -14.05 2.22
C ALA A 69 5.45 -14.49 1.21
N LEU A 70 5.76 -15.79 1.16
CA LEU A 70 6.71 -16.36 0.19
C LEU A 70 6.19 -16.24 -1.24
N LEU A 71 4.92 -16.52 -1.47
CA LEU A 71 4.28 -16.34 -2.78
C LEU A 71 4.30 -14.87 -3.21
N VAL A 72 3.92 -13.94 -2.32
CA VAL A 72 3.98 -12.49 -2.59
C VAL A 72 5.42 -12.06 -2.92
N PHE A 73 6.40 -12.56 -2.18
CA PHE A 73 7.81 -12.28 -2.46
C PHE A 73 8.23 -12.74 -3.86
N LEU A 74 7.84 -13.94 -4.27
CA LEU A 74 8.15 -14.45 -5.61
C LEU A 74 7.53 -13.61 -6.71
N PHE A 75 6.23 -13.30 -6.62
CA PHE A 75 5.53 -12.46 -7.60
C PHE A 75 6.07 -11.03 -7.63
N SER A 76 6.37 -10.45 -6.46
CA SER A 76 6.95 -9.10 -6.38
C SER A 76 8.33 -9.03 -7.01
N ASN A 77 9.16 -10.09 -6.88
CA ASN A 77 10.45 -10.16 -7.57
C ASN A 77 10.30 -10.26 -9.09
N LEU A 78 9.34 -11.05 -9.58
CA LEU A 78 9.10 -11.20 -11.01
C LEU A 78 8.71 -9.86 -11.67
N ILE A 79 7.85 -9.08 -11.01
CA ILE A 79 7.36 -7.81 -11.53
C ILE A 79 8.34 -6.67 -11.22
N GLY A 80 8.98 -6.71 -10.05
CA GLY A 80 9.84 -5.63 -9.55
C GLY A 80 11.19 -5.56 -10.25
N LYS A 81 11.81 -6.71 -10.58
CA LYS A 81 13.12 -6.72 -11.24
C LYS A 81 13.18 -5.92 -12.55
N PRO A 82 12.26 -6.12 -13.53
CA PRO A 82 12.27 -5.32 -14.75
C PRO A 82 11.98 -3.84 -14.46
N SER A 83 11.09 -3.54 -13.52
CA SER A 83 10.80 -2.16 -13.10
C SER A 83 12.05 -1.47 -12.53
N GLN A 84 12.77 -2.14 -11.65
CA GLN A 84 13.99 -1.61 -11.04
C GLN A 84 15.11 -1.44 -12.06
N LYS A 85 15.30 -2.41 -12.96
CA LYS A 85 16.36 -2.37 -13.96
C LYS A 85 16.19 -1.22 -14.95
N PHE A 86 14.98 -1.03 -15.44
CA PHE A 86 14.67 -0.04 -16.47
C PHE A 86 14.09 1.28 -15.93
N GLY A 87 13.84 1.39 -14.62
CA GLY A 87 13.22 2.57 -14.01
C GLY A 87 11.81 2.85 -14.53
N LEU A 88 11.03 1.78 -14.84
CA LEU A 88 9.72 1.90 -15.46
C LEU A 88 8.63 2.06 -14.43
N PRO A 89 7.78 3.09 -14.53
CA PRO A 89 6.55 3.20 -13.75
C PRO A 89 5.56 2.07 -14.06
N PHE A 90 4.71 1.74 -13.09
CA PHE A 90 3.72 0.66 -13.21
C PHE A 90 2.87 0.73 -14.48
N VAL A 91 2.38 1.92 -14.84
CA VAL A 91 1.53 2.13 -16.03
C VAL A 91 2.28 1.83 -17.33
N VAL A 92 3.59 2.09 -17.37
CA VAL A 92 4.42 1.82 -18.55
C VAL A 92 4.63 0.32 -18.73
N ILE A 93 4.83 -0.42 -17.62
CA ILE A 93 4.93 -1.89 -17.66
C ILE A 93 3.61 -2.50 -18.15
N LEU A 94 2.47 -1.99 -17.66
CA LEU A 94 1.17 -2.46 -18.12
C LEU A 94 0.93 -2.23 -19.61
N ARG A 95 1.51 -1.16 -20.19
CA ARG A 95 1.41 -0.90 -21.64
C ARG A 95 2.06 -1.99 -22.47
N SER A 96 3.16 -2.56 -22.00
CA SER A 96 3.85 -3.62 -22.75
C SER A 96 3.05 -4.93 -22.79
N SER A 97 2.24 -5.20 -21.76
CA SER A 97 1.45 -6.44 -21.62
C SER A 97 0.02 -6.30 -22.16
N LEU A 98 -0.64 -5.17 -21.89
CA LEU A 98 -2.09 -4.98 -22.12
C LEU A 98 -2.39 -3.89 -23.17
N GLY A 99 -1.37 -3.29 -23.76
CA GLY A 99 -1.52 -2.18 -24.67
C GLY A 99 -1.98 -0.88 -23.98
N VAL A 100 -2.14 0.18 -24.78
CA VAL A 100 -2.44 1.53 -24.25
C VAL A 100 -3.82 1.62 -23.62
N ARG A 101 -4.83 0.96 -24.21
CA ARG A 101 -6.21 0.97 -23.70
C ARG A 101 -6.33 0.19 -22.38
N GLY A 102 -5.71 -0.99 -22.33
CA GLY A 102 -5.68 -1.81 -21.11
C GLY A 102 -4.95 -1.12 -19.97
N ALA A 103 -3.81 -0.49 -20.23
CA ALA A 103 -3.06 0.24 -19.20
C ALA A 103 -3.85 1.42 -18.60
N LYS A 104 -4.63 2.15 -19.42
CA LYS A 104 -5.53 3.21 -18.93
C LYS A 104 -6.62 2.65 -18.01
N PHE A 105 -7.27 1.57 -18.44
CA PHE A 105 -8.33 0.93 -17.65
C PHE A 105 -7.82 0.43 -16.30
N PHE A 106 -6.75 -0.33 -16.28
CA PHE A 106 -6.18 -0.85 -15.04
C PHE A 106 -5.55 0.23 -14.15
N GLY A 107 -5.00 1.30 -14.73
CA GLY A 107 -4.55 2.47 -13.98
C GLY A 107 -5.69 3.15 -13.23
N LEU A 108 -6.81 3.37 -13.90
CA LEU A 108 -8.02 3.95 -13.30
C LEU A 108 -8.62 3.01 -12.25
N PHE A 109 -8.71 1.71 -12.53
CA PHE A 109 -9.21 0.70 -11.61
C PHE A 109 -8.37 0.64 -10.32
N ARG A 110 -7.04 0.68 -10.46
CA ARG A 110 -6.13 0.75 -9.30
C ARG A 110 -6.38 1.99 -8.44
N GLY A 111 -6.61 3.15 -9.07
CA GLY A 111 -6.94 4.39 -8.36
C GLY A 111 -8.24 4.26 -7.57
N LEU A 112 -9.27 3.69 -8.17
CA LEU A 112 -10.56 3.46 -7.53
C LEU A 112 -10.44 2.50 -6.33
N VAL A 113 -9.72 1.39 -6.49
CA VAL A 113 -9.43 0.46 -5.38
C VAL A 113 -8.65 1.17 -4.28
N GLY A 114 -7.68 2.03 -4.62
CA GLY A 114 -6.93 2.82 -3.64
C GLY A 114 -7.81 3.74 -2.80
N ILE A 115 -8.74 4.45 -3.44
CA ILE A 115 -9.71 5.32 -2.75
C ILE A 115 -10.60 4.50 -1.81
N PHE A 116 -11.11 3.36 -2.28
CA PHE A 116 -11.94 2.47 -1.47
C PHE A 116 -11.20 1.94 -0.24
N MET A 117 -9.97 1.45 -0.42
CA MET A 117 -9.12 0.97 0.67
C MET A 117 -8.77 2.07 1.67
N PHE A 118 -8.49 3.28 1.20
CA PHE A 118 -8.25 4.43 2.06
C PHE A 118 -9.48 4.76 2.92
N GLY A 119 -10.68 4.74 2.32
CA GLY A 119 -11.93 4.95 3.04
C GLY A 119 -12.15 3.93 4.16
N ILE A 120 -11.90 2.65 3.91
CA ILE A 120 -12.01 1.60 4.94
C ILE A 120 -11.00 1.82 6.06
N GLN A 121 -9.75 2.13 5.75
CA GLN A 121 -8.72 2.38 6.77
C GLN A 121 -9.07 3.59 7.64
N THR A 122 -9.55 4.67 7.03
CA THR A 122 -9.99 5.88 7.74
C THR A 122 -11.15 5.57 8.68
N TYR A 123 -12.11 4.75 8.24
CA TYR A 123 -13.23 4.31 9.09
C TYR A 123 -12.75 3.53 10.33
N PHE A 124 -11.86 2.56 10.16
CA PHE A 124 -11.31 1.81 11.30
C PHE A 124 -10.50 2.70 12.24
N LEU A 125 -9.70 3.62 11.69
CA LEU A 125 -8.92 4.56 12.47
C LEU A 125 -9.84 5.49 13.30
N SER A 126 -10.90 6.02 12.70
CA SER A 126 -11.86 6.87 13.40
C SER A 126 -12.56 6.14 14.54
N LYS A 127 -12.92 4.87 14.35
CA LYS A 127 -13.44 4.02 15.44
C LYS A 127 -12.43 3.81 16.56
N ALA A 128 -11.18 3.51 16.24
CA ALA A 128 -10.13 3.32 17.22
C ALA A 128 -9.93 4.58 18.08
N ILE A 129 -9.89 5.76 17.46
CA ILE A 129 -9.81 7.05 18.15
C ILE A 129 -11.08 7.27 19.02
N GLY A 130 -12.26 6.97 18.49
CA GLY A 130 -13.52 7.09 19.22
C GLY A 130 -13.51 6.25 20.50
N TYR A 131 -13.07 4.99 20.43
CA TYR A 131 -12.92 4.13 21.60
C TYR A 131 -11.88 4.68 22.59
N CYS A 132 -10.74 5.14 22.13
CA CYS A 132 -9.74 5.76 23.00
C CYS A 132 -10.31 6.97 23.76
N LEU A 133 -11.05 7.83 23.08
CA LEU A 133 -11.67 9.00 23.71
C LEU A 133 -12.74 8.62 24.71
N LEU A 134 -13.55 7.59 24.44
CA LEU A 134 -14.55 7.08 25.37
C LEU A 134 -13.93 6.52 26.65
N TYR A 135 -12.79 5.82 26.54
CA TYR A 135 -12.08 5.27 27.70
C TYR A 135 -11.30 6.33 28.50
N THR A 136 -10.83 7.39 27.85
CA THR A 136 -10.06 8.46 28.51
C THR A 136 -10.92 9.63 28.97
N SER A 137 -12.16 9.76 28.47
CA SER A 137 -13.09 10.79 28.92
C SER A 137 -13.70 10.41 30.25
N PRO A 138 -13.62 11.27 31.30
CA PRO A 138 -14.29 11.00 32.56
C PRO A 138 -15.78 10.81 32.30
N SER A 139 -16.32 9.70 32.83
CA SER A 139 -17.76 9.42 32.71
C SER A 139 -18.55 10.60 33.31
N PRO A 140 -19.69 11.01 32.71
CA PRO A 140 -20.56 12.00 33.32
C PRO A 140 -20.96 11.67 34.77
N ARG A 141 -20.91 10.39 35.15
CA ARG A 141 -21.16 9.92 36.52
C ARG A 141 -20.03 10.27 37.51
N ASP A 142 -18.79 10.39 37.01
CA ASP A 142 -17.65 10.74 37.86
C ASP A 142 -17.60 12.24 38.16
N LEU A 143 -18.16 13.08 37.26
CA LEU A 143 -18.35 14.53 37.47
C LEU A 143 -19.39 14.85 38.53
N TYR A 144 -20.36 13.97 38.80
CA TYR A 144 -21.36 14.17 39.87
C TYR A 144 -20.90 13.68 41.25
N ARG A 145 -19.71 13.05 41.35
CA ARG A 145 -19.21 12.48 42.60
C ARG A 145 -18.08 13.29 43.25
N SER A 146 -17.64 14.34 42.60
CA SER A 146 -16.71 15.36 43.16
C SER A 146 -17.47 16.60 43.58
#